data_f677477837acb2c577a6d5e13ec514c3
#
_entry.id   f677477837acb2c577a6d5e13ec514c3
#
_cell.length_a   1.000
_cell.length_b   1.000
_cell.length_c   1.000
_cell.angle_alpha   90.00
_cell.angle_beta   90.00
_cell.angle_gamma   90.00
#
_symmetry.space_group_name_H-M   'P 1'
#
loop_
_entity.id
_entity.type
_entity.pdbx_description
1 polymer ?
#
loop_
_entity_poly.entity_id
_entity_poly.type
_entity_poly.pdbx_seq_one_letter_code
_entity_poly.pdbx_strand_id
1 'polypeptide(L)'
;MSRAFVREGDGDDAPEPFQRAPRLQPCYITRAGYLAAHAEFDRLQGAVGAHRLEDLALDARGVWHQQQARLRELGTLLSEVTPVDPPAEPLDDIHFGALVTVEQADGATQELQLVGEDEALPEAGRINWRSPLGRGLMGARVGDEVEWRRPAGTQLLLVLAVRYA
;
A
#
# COMPACT_ATOMS: atom_id res chain seq x y z
N MET A 1 -26.67 35.22 -47.53
CA MET A 1 -25.28 35.30 -47.03
C MET A 1 -25.29 35.12 -45.53
N SER A 2 -25.12 33.87 -45.06
CA SER A 2 -25.07 33.54 -43.63
C SER A 2 -23.62 33.34 -43.24
N ARG A 3 -23.11 34.19 -42.34
CA ARG A 3 -21.82 34.01 -41.69
C ARG A 3 -22.03 32.99 -40.55
N ALA A 4 -21.46 31.82 -40.71
CA ALA A 4 -21.29 30.86 -39.64
C ALA A 4 -20.22 31.41 -38.68
N PHE A 5 -20.63 31.65 -37.45
CA PHE A 5 -19.73 32.00 -36.34
C PHE A 5 -19.19 30.68 -35.78
N VAL A 6 -17.92 30.39 -36.12
CA VAL A 6 -17.20 29.28 -35.49
C VAL A 6 -16.75 29.79 -34.13
N ARG A 7 -17.30 29.24 -33.08
CA ARG A 7 -16.88 29.45 -31.70
C ARG A 7 -15.66 28.57 -31.48
N GLU A 8 -14.48 29.16 -31.52
CA GLU A 8 -13.26 28.52 -31.02
C GLU A 8 -13.45 28.33 -29.51
N GLY A 9 -13.64 27.08 -29.11
CA GLY A 9 -13.58 26.70 -27.72
C GLY A 9 -12.11 26.59 -27.32
N ASP A 10 -11.60 27.58 -26.59
CA ASP A 10 -10.40 27.42 -25.79
C ASP A 10 -10.67 26.35 -24.74
N GLY A 11 -10.48 25.10 -25.13
CA GLY A 11 -10.43 23.98 -24.22
C GLY A 11 -9.05 23.91 -23.60
N ASP A 12 -8.86 24.67 -22.56
CA ASP A 12 -7.75 24.43 -21.62
C ASP A 12 -8.12 23.21 -20.76
N ASP A 13 -8.18 22.05 -21.43
CA ASP A 13 -8.34 20.74 -20.80
C ASP A 13 -7.00 20.35 -20.19
N ALA A 14 -6.58 21.08 -19.15
CA ALA A 14 -5.56 20.56 -18.24
C ALA A 14 -6.13 19.24 -17.67
N PRO A 15 -5.41 18.10 -17.81
CA PRO A 15 -5.90 16.84 -17.27
C PRO A 15 -6.17 17.02 -15.79
N GLU A 16 -7.41 16.76 -15.39
CA GLU A 16 -7.79 16.82 -13.97
C GLU A 16 -6.79 16.00 -13.15
N PRO A 17 -6.28 16.53 -12.04
CA PRO A 17 -5.36 15.79 -11.20
C PRO A 17 -6.04 14.49 -10.78
N PHE A 18 -5.39 13.37 -11.06
CA PHE A 18 -5.87 12.02 -10.74
C PHE A 18 -6.22 11.96 -9.25
N GLN A 19 -7.49 12.14 -8.92
CA GLN A 19 -7.98 12.02 -7.55
C GLN A 19 -8.02 10.54 -7.20
N ARG A 20 -7.09 10.11 -6.35
CA ARG A 20 -7.13 8.76 -5.79
C ARG A 20 -8.45 8.59 -5.02
N ALA A 21 -9.15 7.49 -5.25
CA ALA A 21 -10.34 7.17 -4.49
C ALA A 21 -10.05 7.21 -2.97
N PRO A 22 -10.99 7.72 -2.16
CA PRO A 22 -10.79 7.78 -0.72
C PRO A 22 -10.53 6.38 -0.17
N ARG A 23 -9.55 6.26 0.74
CA ARG A 23 -9.24 4.99 1.40
C ARG A 23 -10.40 4.52 2.26
N LEU A 24 -10.64 3.22 2.25
CA LEU A 24 -11.64 2.62 3.13
C LEU A 24 -11.17 2.66 4.59
N GLN A 25 -11.92 3.28 5.45
CA GLN A 25 -11.62 3.33 6.89
C GLN A 25 -12.03 2.03 7.62
N PRO A 26 -11.29 1.60 8.65
CA PRO A 26 -10.03 2.15 9.16
C PRO A 26 -8.83 1.78 8.26
N CYS A 27 -7.91 2.73 8.05
CA CYS A 27 -6.67 2.51 7.29
C CYS A 27 -5.54 2.14 8.25
N TYR A 28 -5.21 0.86 8.33
CA TYR A 28 -4.09 0.38 9.13
C TYR A 28 -2.81 0.29 8.30
N ILE A 29 -1.70 0.61 8.97
CA ILE A 29 -0.34 0.39 8.47
C ILE A 29 0.48 -0.28 9.57
N THR A 30 1.41 -1.16 9.20
CA THR A 30 2.32 -1.75 10.20
C THR A 30 3.23 -0.66 10.79
N ARG A 31 3.72 -0.87 12.01
CA ARG A 31 4.67 0.06 12.62
C ARG A 31 5.91 0.26 11.75
N ALA A 32 6.43 -0.82 11.20
CA ALA A 32 7.57 -0.78 10.29
C ALA A 32 7.28 0.02 9.01
N GLY A 33 6.12 -0.22 8.38
CA GLY A 33 5.67 0.52 7.20
C GLY A 33 5.48 2.00 7.47
N TYR A 34 4.89 2.36 8.62
CA TYR A 34 4.74 3.75 9.03
C TYR A 34 6.09 4.46 9.20
N LEU A 35 7.04 3.82 9.89
CA LEU A 35 8.38 4.39 10.09
C LEU A 35 9.13 4.55 8.76
N ALA A 36 9.01 3.56 7.86
CA ALA A 36 9.62 3.63 6.53
C ALA A 36 9.03 4.78 5.69
N ALA A 37 7.70 4.93 5.71
CA ALA A 37 7.02 6.03 5.00
C ALA A 37 7.41 7.40 5.57
N HIS A 38 7.52 7.50 6.90
CA HIS A 38 7.95 8.74 7.55
C HIS A 38 9.39 9.10 7.21
N ALA A 39 10.31 8.13 7.25
CA ALA A 39 11.70 8.35 6.87
C ALA A 39 11.85 8.75 5.38
N GLU A 40 11.04 8.16 4.48
CA GLU A 40 11.00 8.56 3.07
C GLU A 40 10.47 10.00 2.92
N PHE A 41 9.42 10.36 3.67
CA PHE A 41 8.84 11.70 3.68
C PHE A 41 9.88 12.74 4.11
N ASP A 42 10.57 12.52 5.23
CA ASP A 42 11.60 13.45 5.75
C ASP A 42 12.74 13.63 4.75
N ARG A 43 13.21 12.54 4.15
CA ARG A 43 14.26 12.57 3.13
C ARG A 43 13.84 13.39 1.90
N LEU A 44 12.62 13.17 1.40
CA LEU A 44 12.10 13.91 0.24
C LEU A 44 11.83 15.37 0.56
N GLN A 45 11.32 15.66 1.77
CA GLN A 45 11.10 17.02 2.23
C GLN A 45 12.42 17.81 2.23
N GLY A 46 13.51 17.20 2.72
CA GLY A 46 14.84 17.80 2.66
C GLY A 46 15.33 18.02 1.23
N ALA A 47 15.18 17.02 0.37
CA ALA A 47 15.62 17.10 -1.03
C ALA A 47 14.85 18.15 -1.85
N VAL A 48 13.53 18.21 -1.69
CA VAL A 48 12.68 19.20 -2.39
C VAL A 48 12.91 20.60 -1.83
N GLY A 49 13.05 20.73 -0.50
CA GLY A 49 13.25 22.02 0.16
C GLY A 49 14.62 22.65 -0.06
N ALA A 50 15.63 21.86 -0.44
CA ALA A 50 16.98 22.35 -0.71
C ALA A 50 17.10 23.17 -2.01
N HIS A 51 16.14 23.06 -2.93
CA HIS A 51 16.19 23.68 -4.25
C HIS A 51 14.91 24.42 -4.60
N ARG A 52 15.04 25.56 -5.28
CA ARG A 52 13.91 26.20 -5.96
C ARG A 52 13.85 25.69 -7.40
N LEU A 53 12.66 25.53 -7.94
CA LEU A 53 12.47 25.05 -9.31
C LEU A 53 13.20 25.93 -10.36
N GLU A 54 13.25 27.25 -10.12
CA GLU A 54 13.90 28.23 -10.98
C GLU A 54 15.43 28.07 -11.05
N ASP A 55 16.04 27.53 -9.99
CA ASP A 55 17.50 27.33 -9.88
C ASP A 55 17.94 25.98 -10.49
N LEU A 56 17.00 25.11 -10.84
CA LEU A 56 17.30 23.77 -11.37
C LEU A 56 17.50 23.79 -12.89
N ALA A 57 18.51 23.06 -13.35
CA ALA A 57 18.70 22.75 -14.76
C ALA A 57 17.47 21.97 -15.31
N LEU A 58 17.21 22.07 -16.62
CA LEU A 58 16.01 21.52 -17.23
C LEU A 58 15.86 20.00 -17.02
N ASP A 59 16.96 19.27 -17.06
CA ASP A 59 17.01 17.81 -16.83
C ASP A 59 16.69 17.44 -15.38
N ALA A 60 17.05 18.29 -14.41
CA ALA A 60 16.76 18.07 -13.00
C ALA A 60 15.31 18.38 -12.58
N ARG A 61 14.59 19.18 -13.36
CA ARG A 61 13.21 19.59 -13.04
C ARG A 61 12.25 18.41 -13.04
N GLY A 62 12.43 17.44 -13.94
CA GLY A 62 11.61 16.24 -13.99
C GLY A 62 11.68 15.41 -12.69
N VAL A 63 12.90 15.20 -12.21
CA VAL A 63 13.13 14.49 -10.93
C VAL A 63 12.54 15.26 -9.75
N TRP A 64 12.71 16.56 -9.71
CA TRP A 64 12.15 17.41 -8.67
C TRP A 64 10.61 17.34 -8.63
N HIS A 65 9.94 17.38 -9.78
CA HIS A 65 8.48 17.22 -9.85
C HIS A 65 8.00 15.85 -9.37
N GLN A 66 8.73 14.78 -9.72
CA GLN A 66 8.42 13.43 -9.21
C GLN A 66 8.59 13.34 -7.69
N GLN A 67 9.65 13.92 -7.15
CA GLN A 67 9.88 13.96 -5.70
C GLN A 67 8.79 14.77 -4.99
N GLN A 68 8.37 15.90 -5.55
CA GLN A 68 7.27 16.69 -5.02
C GLN A 68 5.93 15.96 -5.05
N ALA A 69 5.64 15.22 -6.13
CA ALA A 69 4.44 14.41 -6.22
C ALA A 69 4.44 13.31 -5.15
N ARG A 70 5.57 12.59 -5.02
CA ARG A 70 5.74 11.53 -4.01
C ARG A 70 5.66 12.07 -2.58
N LEU A 71 6.23 13.23 -2.31
CA LEU A 71 6.13 13.89 -1.01
C LEU A 71 4.68 14.20 -0.63
N ARG A 72 3.85 14.67 -1.58
CA ARG A 72 2.42 14.91 -1.35
C ARG A 72 1.65 13.62 -1.08
N GLU A 73 1.95 12.55 -1.83
CA GLU A 73 1.34 11.23 -1.61
C GLU A 73 1.63 10.70 -0.21
N LEU A 74 2.91 10.76 0.21
CA LEU A 74 3.32 10.34 1.55
C LEU A 74 2.69 11.19 2.65
N GLY A 75 2.59 12.51 2.45
CA GLY A 75 1.91 13.40 3.40
C GLY A 75 0.44 13.03 3.58
N THR A 76 -0.27 12.73 2.49
CA THR A 76 -1.65 12.25 2.53
C THR A 76 -1.74 10.88 3.21
N LEU A 77 -0.87 9.93 2.85
CA LEU A 77 -0.80 8.62 3.47
C LEU A 77 -0.66 8.75 5.00
N LEU A 78 0.39 9.45 5.45
CA LEU A 78 0.70 9.59 6.87
C LEU A 78 -0.40 10.29 7.68
N SER A 79 -1.22 11.14 7.04
CA SER A 79 -2.36 11.80 7.68
C SER A 79 -3.60 10.91 7.83
N GLU A 80 -3.72 9.86 7.02
CA GLU A 80 -4.92 9.01 6.96
C GLU A 80 -4.75 7.64 7.63
N VAL A 81 -3.51 7.17 7.78
CA VAL A 81 -3.24 5.83 8.31
C VAL A 81 -3.10 5.82 9.83
N THR A 82 -3.47 4.69 10.42
CA THR A 82 -3.26 4.41 11.83
C THR A 82 -2.17 3.33 11.96
N PRO A 83 -1.01 3.65 12.54
CA PRO A 83 0.03 2.66 12.78
C PRO A 83 -0.42 1.65 13.83
N VAL A 84 -0.17 0.38 13.56
CA VAL A 84 -0.46 -0.73 14.48
C VAL A 84 0.87 -1.32 14.93
N ASP A 85 1.07 -1.31 16.24
CA ASP A 85 2.24 -1.94 16.84
C ASP A 85 2.06 -3.46 16.89
N PRO A 86 3.16 -4.25 16.78
CA PRO A 86 3.09 -5.67 17.02
C PRO A 86 2.64 -5.94 18.48
N PRO A 87 1.91 -7.03 18.74
CA PRO A 87 1.47 -7.35 20.09
C PRO A 87 2.66 -7.56 21.02
N ALA A 88 2.54 -7.07 22.26
CA ALA A 88 3.60 -7.20 23.28
C ALA A 88 3.84 -8.64 23.72
N GLU A 89 2.81 -9.51 23.60
CA GLU A 89 2.88 -10.94 23.90
C GLU A 89 2.51 -11.74 22.65
N PRO A 90 3.08 -12.95 22.47
CA PRO A 90 2.69 -13.81 21.37
C PRO A 90 1.19 -14.12 21.41
N LEU A 91 0.51 -13.97 20.29
CA LEU A 91 -0.89 -14.33 20.12
C LEU A 91 -0.96 -15.69 19.41
N ASP A 92 -1.95 -16.51 19.82
CA ASP A 92 -2.19 -17.82 19.22
C ASP A 92 -2.94 -17.74 17.88
N ASP A 93 -3.57 -16.61 17.62
CA ASP A 93 -4.36 -16.35 16.43
C ASP A 93 -3.77 -15.22 15.58
N ILE A 94 -4.12 -15.23 14.29
CA ILE A 94 -3.59 -14.30 13.28
C ILE A 94 -4.32 -12.98 13.36
N HIS A 95 -3.57 -11.91 13.64
CA HIS A 95 -4.02 -10.51 13.58
C HIS A 95 -3.25 -9.71 12.54
N PHE A 96 -3.64 -8.45 12.39
CA PHE A 96 -2.94 -7.49 11.54
C PHE A 96 -1.44 -7.41 11.93
N GLY A 97 -0.56 -7.40 10.92
CA GLY A 97 0.89 -7.38 11.11
C GLY A 97 1.55 -8.75 11.27
N ALA A 98 0.76 -9.83 11.43
CA ALA A 98 1.28 -11.17 11.59
C ALA A 98 2.08 -11.65 10.38
N LEU A 99 3.20 -12.32 10.64
CA LEU A 99 3.94 -13.17 9.71
C LEU A 99 3.43 -14.60 9.89
N VAL A 100 2.85 -15.15 8.84
CA VAL A 100 2.19 -16.46 8.84
C VAL A 100 2.91 -17.39 7.88
N THR A 101 3.39 -18.54 8.37
CA THR A 101 3.90 -19.59 7.48
C THR A 101 2.74 -20.52 7.15
N VAL A 102 2.45 -20.68 5.87
CA VAL A 102 1.40 -21.57 5.37
C VAL A 102 2.00 -22.67 4.47
N GLU A 103 1.37 -23.85 4.48
CA GLU A 103 1.66 -24.94 3.57
C GLU A 103 0.53 -25.09 2.56
N GLN A 104 0.90 -25.25 1.31
CA GLN A 104 -0.01 -25.51 0.19
C GLN A 104 -0.26 -27.00 0.03
N ALA A 105 -1.30 -27.39 -0.72
CA ALA A 105 -1.68 -28.79 -0.95
C ALA A 105 -0.56 -29.63 -1.60
N ASP A 106 0.40 -29.03 -2.27
CA ASP A 106 1.58 -29.69 -2.86
C ASP A 106 2.77 -29.81 -1.90
N GLY A 107 2.60 -29.39 -0.62
CA GLY A 107 3.65 -29.39 0.40
C GLY A 107 4.59 -28.19 0.33
N ALA A 108 4.40 -27.26 -0.62
CA ALA A 108 5.19 -26.04 -0.66
C ALA A 108 4.83 -25.10 0.48
N THR A 109 5.84 -24.54 1.14
CA THR A 109 5.63 -23.58 2.21
C THR A 109 5.85 -22.15 1.71
N GLN A 110 5.05 -21.22 2.21
CA GLN A 110 5.16 -19.80 1.91
C GLN A 110 4.98 -18.97 3.17
N GLU A 111 5.77 -17.90 3.29
CA GLU A 111 5.59 -16.91 4.34
C GLU A 111 4.75 -15.75 3.82
N LEU A 112 3.70 -15.39 4.55
CA LEU A 112 2.77 -14.31 4.24
C LEU A 112 2.74 -13.32 5.40
N GLN A 113 2.74 -12.03 5.10
CA GLN A 113 2.56 -10.98 6.09
C GLN A 113 1.24 -10.24 5.85
N LEU A 114 0.41 -10.12 6.89
CA LEU A 114 -0.81 -9.32 6.83
C LEU A 114 -0.50 -7.85 7.06
N VAL A 115 -0.69 -7.05 6.03
CA VAL A 115 -0.32 -5.63 6.01
C VAL A 115 -1.47 -4.73 5.56
N GLY A 116 -1.27 -3.43 5.63
CA GLY A 116 -2.17 -2.43 5.09
C GLY A 116 -2.23 -2.43 3.56
N GLU A 117 -3.20 -1.70 3.02
CA GLU A 117 -3.39 -1.59 1.56
C GLU A 117 -2.15 -1.01 0.86
N ASP A 118 -1.55 0.03 1.45
CA ASP A 118 -0.41 0.74 0.88
C ASP A 118 0.91 -0.05 0.99
N GLU A 119 0.96 -1.08 1.83
CA GLU A 119 2.13 -1.95 2.01
C GLU A 119 2.02 -3.25 1.20
N ALA A 120 0.83 -3.54 0.65
CA ALA A 120 0.54 -4.81 -0.01
C ALA A 120 1.40 -5.00 -1.26
N LEU A 121 2.10 -6.12 -1.33
CA LEU A 121 2.94 -6.56 -2.44
C LEU A 121 2.88 -8.09 -2.49
N PRO A 122 1.87 -8.67 -3.15
CA PRO A 122 1.59 -10.12 -3.12
C PRO A 122 2.77 -10.98 -3.58
N GLU A 123 3.54 -10.50 -4.56
CA GLU A 123 4.75 -11.18 -5.07
C GLU A 123 5.87 -11.26 -4.01
N ALA A 124 5.85 -10.39 -3.00
CA ALA A 124 6.75 -10.42 -1.85
C ALA A 124 6.10 -11.02 -0.60
N GLY A 125 4.94 -11.69 -0.74
CA GLY A 125 4.21 -12.29 0.39
C GLY A 125 3.49 -11.29 1.30
N ARG A 126 3.46 -9.99 0.95
CA ARG A 126 2.73 -8.97 1.74
C ARG A 126 1.29 -8.87 1.25
N ILE A 127 0.37 -9.36 2.06
CA ILE A 127 -1.04 -9.52 1.72
C ILE A 127 -1.87 -8.44 2.42
N ASN A 128 -2.68 -7.71 1.63
CA ASN A 128 -3.64 -6.78 2.20
C ASN A 128 -4.61 -7.54 3.13
N TRP A 129 -4.69 -7.15 4.40
CA TRP A 129 -5.55 -7.76 5.39
C TRP A 129 -7.04 -7.78 5.01
N ARG A 130 -7.48 -6.86 4.12
CA ARG A 130 -8.84 -6.78 3.58
C ARG A 130 -9.07 -7.65 2.35
N SER A 131 -8.03 -8.22 1.76
CA SER A 131 -8.17 -9.13 0.63
C SER A 131 -8.94 -10.39 1.05
N PRO A 132 -9.51 -11.15 0.10
CA PRO A 132 -10.17 -12.42 0.44
C PRO A 132 -9.26 -13.37 1.23
N LEU A 133 -7.97 -13.46 0.86
CA LEU A 133 -6.99 -14.28 1.59
C LEU A 133 -6.69 -13.68 2.97
N GLY A 134 -6.46 -12.38 3.06
CA GLY A 134 -6.20 -11.69 4.32
C GLY A 134 -7.33 -11.89 5.32
N ARG A 135 -8.58 -11.75 4.88
CA ARG A 135 -9.77 -12.00 5.73
C ARG A 135 -9.93 -13.47 6.14
N GLY A 136 -9.54 -14.41 5.26
CA GLY A 136 -9.56 -15.81 5.59
C GLY A 136 -8.52 -16.20 6.64
N LEU A 137 -7.35 -15.55 6.61
CA LEU A 137 -6.28 -15.79 7.58
C LEU A 137 -6.55 -15.13 8.94
N MET A 138 -7.22 -13.96 8.96
CA MET A 138 -7.52 -13.25 10.21
C MET A 138 -8.31 -14.10 11.18
N GLY A 139 -7.78 -14.26 12.41
CA GLY A 139 -8.37 -15.06 13.49
C GLY A 139 -8.09 -16.57 13.39
N ALA A 140 -7.47 -17.07 12.32
CA ALA A 140 -7.04 -18.45 12.23
C ALA A 140 -5.83 -18.72 13.15
N ARG A 141 -5.63 -19.99 13.51
CA ARG A 141 -4.57 -20.46 14.41
C ARG A 141 -3.67 -21.48 13.74
N VAL A 142 -2.53 -21.75 14.36
CA VAL A 142 -1.66 -22.84 13.93
C VAL A 142 -2.46 -24.15 13.90
N GLY A 143 -2.41 -24.86 12.78
CA GLY A 143 -3.15 -26.08 12.51
C GLY A 143 -4.49 -25.88 11.80
N ASP A 144 -4.96 -24.65 11.63
CA ASP A 144 -6.18 -24.37 10.88
C ASP A 144 -5.94 -24.42 9.38
N GLU A 145 -6.96 -24.86 8.63
CA GLU A 145 -6.99 -24.82 7.17
C GLU A 145 -7.80 -23.59 6.71
N VAL A 146 -7.21 -22.79 5.83
CA VAL A 146 -7.81 -21.58 5.27
C VAL A 146 -8.04 -21.72 3.78
N GLU A 147 -9.27 -21.46 3.32
CA GLU A 147 -9.59 -21.45 1.90
C GLU A 147 -9.08 -20.16 1.23
N TRP A 148 -8.20 -20.33 0.24
CA TRP A 148 -7.77 -19.26 -0.63
C TRP A 148 -8.46 -19.37 -2.00
N ARG A 149 -9.40 -18.47 -2.24
CA ARG A 149 -10.13 -18.38 -3.53
C ARG A 149 -9.33 -17.54 -4.51
N ARG A 150 -8.84 -18.17 -5.58
CA ARG A 150 -8.12 -17.54 -6.67
C ARG A 150 -8.91 -17.69 -7.98
N PRO A 151 -8.64 -16.86 -9.01
CA PRO A 151 -9.23 -17.06 -10.34
C PRO A 151 -8.95 -18.45 -10.91
N ALA A 152 -7.80 -19.05 -10.57
CA ALA A 152 -7.40 -20.40 -10.98
C ALA A 152 -8.04 -21.53 -10.16
N GLY A 153 -8.89 -21.24 -9.18
CA GLY A 153 -9.55 -22.22 -8.31
C GLY A 153 -9.28 -21.98 -6.82
N THR A 154 -9.99 -22.72 -5.98
CA THR A 154 -9.82 -22.68 -4.53
C THR A 154 -8.64 -23.56 -4.12
N GLN A 155 -7.78 -23.05 -3.26
CA GLN A 155 -6.67 -23.76 -2.65
C GLN A 155 -6.83 -23.75 -1.13
N LEU A 156 -6.52 -24.87 -0.47
CA LEU A 156 -6.42 -24.92 0.98
C LEU A 156 -4.99 -24.60 1.41
N LEU A 157 -4.87 -23.79 2.44
CA LEU A 157 -3.62 -23.42 3.08
C LEU A 157 -3.67 -23.86 4.54
N LEU A 158 -2.70 -24.69 4.95
CA LEU A 158 -2.53 -25.08 6.35
C LEU A 158 -1.64 -24.06 7.06
N VAL A 159 -2.08 -23.50 8.17
CA VAL A 159 -1.29 -22.57 8.99
C VAL A 159 -0.27 -23.35 9.82
N LEU A 160 1.02 -23.18 9.53
CA LEU A 160 2.10 -23.88 10.24
C LEU A 160 2.67 -23.08 11.40
N ALA A 161 2.77 -21.75 11.25
CA ALA A 161 3.33 -20.88 12.29
C ALA A 161 2.77 -19.47 12.19
N VAL A 162 2.68 -18.79 13.33
CA VAL A 162 2.30 -17.37 13.45
C VAL A 162 3.35 -16.67 14.29
N ARG A 163 3.85 -15.53 13.82
CA ARG A 163 4.80 -14.69 14.56
C ARG A 163 4.58 -13.22 14.24
N TYR A 164 5.08 -12.36 15.10
CA TYR A 164 5.03 -10.90 14.95
C TYR A 164 6.46 -10.35 15.00
N ALA A 165 6.74 -9.33 14.17
CA ALA A 165 8.06 -8.68 14.07
C ALA A 165 7.94 -7.18 14.36
#